data_d1731ac0470d998d04a1f0647cbc9106
#
_entry.id   d1731ac0470d998d04a1f0647cbc9106
#
_cell.length_a   1.000
_cell.length_b   1.000
_cell.length_c   1.000
_cell.angle_alpha   90.00
_cell.angle_beta   90.00
_cell.angle_gamma   90.00
#
_symmetry.space_group_name_H-M   'P 1'
#
loop_
_entity.id
_entity.type
_entity.pdbx_description
1 polymer ?
#
loop_
_entity_poly.entity_id
_entity_poly.type
_entity_poly.pdbx_seq_one_letter_code
_entity_poly.pdbx_strand_id
1 'polypeptide(L)'
;MSILLKDLVGGIENKLYMSAMKFNAIANGGLANLVNLSNEQIVDAVVSQYKITLEEIEETEKALVDNDEVEIYDGYCDVFYTFKYFQSLLVYCYGKRDKETVDEVDSLIDAVDLGNRYVALLLKTVELDLSILDEYADRVIENNMQKFTTSLEEFKTWESDYIPTSKEYDGKL
;
A
#
# COMPACT_ATOMS: atom_id res chain seq x y z
N MET A 1 28.69 -1.90 4.51
CA MET A 1 27.84 -0.82 3.95
C MET A 1 26.60 -1.34 3.25
N SER A 2 26.70 -2.29 2.29
CA SER A 2 25.53 -2.81 1.59
C SER A 2 24.50 -3.50 2.48
N ILE A 3 24.92 -4.20 3.54
CA ILE A 3 24.03 -4.85 4.51
C ILE A 3 23.25 -3.80 5.31
N LEU A 4 23.92 -2.75 5.77
CA LEU A 4 23.30 -1.67 6.54
C LEU A 4 22.26 -0.90 5.72
N LEU A 5 22.57 -0.61 4.45
CA LEU A 5 21.64 0.06 3.55
C LEU A 5 20.39 -0.77 3.30
N LYS A 6 20.57 -2.06 3.06
CA LYS A 6 19.46 -3.01 2.87
C LYS A 6 18.56 -3.08 4.10
N ASP A 7 19.17 -3.11 5.28
CA ASP A 7 18.44 -3.16 6.54
C ASP A 7 17.64 -1.89 6.78
N LEU A 8 18.20 -0.71 6.45
CA LEU A 8 17.52 0.57 6.58
C LEU A 8 16.33 0.68 5.61
N VAL A 9 16.51 0.32 4.35
CA VAL A 9 15.41 0.30 3.36
C VAL A 9 14.34 -0.70 3.76
N GLY A 10 14.74 -1.89 4.18
CA GLY A 10 13.82 -2.91 4.65
C GLY A 10 13.02 -2.48 5.88
N GLY A 11 13.64 -1.74 6.79
CA GLY A 11 12.97 -1.18 7.95
C GLY A 11 11.93 -0.13 7.57
N ILE A 12 12.25 0.76 6.63
CA ILE A 12 11.32 1.78 6.12
C ILE A 12 10.14 1.11 5.41
N GLU A 13 10.42 0.19 4.50
CA GLU A 13 9.44 -0.58 3.78
C GLU A 13 8.48 -1.31 4.73
N ASN A 14 9.03 -1.94 5.76
CA ASN A 14 8.26 -2.71 6.74
C ASN A 14 7.35 -1.82 7.59
N LYS A 15 7.81 -0.69 8.08
CA LYS A 15 6.96 0.19 8.89
C LYS A 15 5.81 0.79 8.07
N LEU A 16 6.02 1.09 6.80
CA LEU A 16 4.98 1.54 5.89
C LEU A 16 3.97 0.42 5.63
N TYR A 17 4.43 -0.79 5.40
CA TYR A 17 3.55 -1.95 5.26
C TYR A 17 2.71 -2.20 6.51
N MET A 18 3.32 -2.15 7.69
CA MET A 18 2.59 -2.32 8.96
C MET A 18 1.53 -1.25 9.15
N SER A 19 1.82 -0.01 8.76
CA SER A 19 0.84 1.07 8.77
C SER A 19 -0.30 0.81 7.77
N ALA A 20 0.01 0.33 6.57
CA ALA A 20 -0.99 -0.03 5.57
C ALA A 20 -1.91 -1.14 6.07
N MET A 21 -1.37 -2.12 6.77
CA MET A 21 -2.17 -3.18 7.39
C MET A 21 -3.14 -2.62 8.42
N LYS A 22 -2.68 -1.72 9.30
CA LYS A 22 -3.55 -1.05 10.29
C LYS A 22 -4.62 -0.21 9.61
N PHE A 23 -4.22 0.58 8.63
CA PHE A 23 -5.13 1.43 7.87
C PHE A 23 -6.27 0.60 7.27
N ASN A 24 -5.93 -0.47 6.57
CA ASN A 24 -6.93 -1.34 5.93
C ASN A 24 -7.75 -2.13 6.95
N ALA A 25 -7.17 -2.52 8.08
CA ALA A 25 -7.92 -3.17 9.16
C ALA A 25 -9.04 -2.27 9.67
N ILE A 26 -8.77 -0.98 9.83
CA ILE A 26 -9.78 0.01 10.24
C ILE A 26 -10.78 0.27 9.12
N ALA A 27 -10.30 0.45 7.89
CA ALA A 27 -11.14 0.86 6.76
C ALA A 27 -12.07 -0.24 6.25
N ASN A 28 -11.63 -1.51 6.24
CA ASN A 28 -12.37 -2.60 5.60
C ASN A 28 -12.23 -3.97 6.27
N GLY A 29 -11.68 -4.03 7.47
CA GLY A 29 -11.41 -5.28 8.17
C GLY A 29 -10.07 -5.94 7.80
N GLY A 30 -9.37 -5.40 6.80
CA GLY A 30 -8.02 -5.81 6.41
C GLY A 30 -7.92 -7.27 5.94
N LEU A 31 -6.72 -7.83 6.10
CA LEU A 31 -6.43 -9.19 5.65
C LEU A 31 -7.26 -10.25 6.38
N ALA A 32 -7.57 -10.03 7.66
CA ALA A 32 -8.37 -10.97 8.46
C ALA A 32 -9.80 -11.10 7.92
N ASN A 33 -10.32 -10.09 7.24
CA ASN A 33 -11.69 -10.11 6.69
C ASN A 33 -11.78 -10.82 5.34
N LEU A 34 -10.67 -11.14 4.70
CA LEU A 34 -10.67 -11.71 3.34
C LEU A 34 -11.42 -13.05 3.27
N VAL A 35 -11.38 -13.84 4.34
CA VAL A 35 -12.09 -15.13 4.41
C VAL A 35 -13.61 -14.96 4.34
N ASN A 36 -14.14 -13.79 4.67
CA ASN A 36 -15.56 -13.48 4.67
C ASN A 36 -16.05 -12.92 3.32
N LEU A 37 -15.14 -12.61 2.41
CA LEU A 37 -15.48 -11.99 1.13
C LEU A 37 -15.84 -13.06 0.09
N SER A 38 -16.78 -12.71 -0.79
CA SER A 38 -17.08 -13.53 -1.96
C SER A 38 -15.90 -13.53 -2.95
N ASN A 39 -15.89 -14.47 -3.89
CA ASN A 39 -14.88 -14.49 -4.94
C ASN A 39 -14.88 -13.18 -5.75
N GLU A 40 -16.05 -12.65 -6.07
CA GLU A 40 -16.18 -11.37 -6.77
C GLU A 40 -15.59 -10.22 -5.96
N GLN A 41 -15.85 -10.20 -4.65
CA GLN A 41 -15.28 -9.17 -3.76
C GLN A 41 -13.76 -9.28 -3.64
N ILE A 42 -13.22 -10.51 -3.65
CA ILE A 42 -11.76 -10.72 -3.67
C ILE A 42 -11.15 -10.20 -4.96
N VAL A 43 -11.76 -10.50 -6.11
CA VAL A 43 -11.30 -9.97 -7.40
C VAL A 43 -11.29 -8.44 -7.37
N ASP A 44 -12.36 -7.82 -6.91
CA ASP A 44 -12.46 -6.36 -6.81
C ASP A 44 -11.39 -5.78 -5.89
N ALA A 45 -11.14 -6.42 -4.75
CA ALA A 45 -10.12 -5.95 -3.79
C ALA A 45 -8.71 -6.02 -4.40
N VAL A 46 -8.36 -7.11 -5.05
CA VAL A 46 -7.04 -7.28 -5.69
C VAL A 46 -6.86 -6.28 -6.83
N VAL A 47 -7.86 -6.16 -7.70
CA VAL A 47 -7.79 -5.27 -8.86
C VAL A 47 -7.73 -3.80 -8.42
N SER A 48 -8.51 -3.41 -7.42
CA SER A 48 -8.49 -2.05 -6.88
C SER A 48 -7.12 -1.71 -6.29
N GLN A 49 -6.56 -2.60 -5.51
CA GLN A 49 -5.23 -2.38 -4.92
C GLN A 49 -4.14 -2.37 -5.97
N TYR A 50 -4.25 -3.20 -7.00
CA TYR A 50 -3.36 -3.16 -8.16
C TYR A 50 -3.35 -1.78 -8.82
N LYS A 51 -4.53 -1.23 -9.08
CA LYS A 51 -4.66 0.09 -9.73
C LYS A 51 -4.06 1.21 -8.89
N ILE A 52 -4.31 1.19 -7.59
CA ILE A 52 -3.74 2.16 -6.65
C ILE A 52 -2.21 2.07 -6.67
N THR A 53 -1.68 0.85 -6.57
CA THR A 53 -0.23 0.63 -6.56
C THR A 53 0.43 1.04 -7.88
N LEU A 54 -0.20 0.72 -9.00
CA LEU A 54 0.29 1.11 -10.33
C LEU A 54 0.36 2.64 -10.46
N GLU A 55 -0.66 3.35 -10.02
CA GLU A 55 -0.70 4.80 -10.02
C GLU A 55 0.47 5.39 -9.22
N GLU A 56 0.69 4.88 -8.01
CA GLU A 56 1.82 5.34 -7.16
C GLU A 56 3.18 5.05 -7.80
N ILE A 57 3.33 3.90 -8.46
CA ILE A 57 4.56 3.57 -9.18
C ILE A 57 4.76 4.53 -10.37
N GLU A 58 3.73 4.79 -11.15
CA GLU A 58 3.80 5.70 -12.30
C GLU A 58 4.14 7.12 -11.87
N GLU A 59 3.53 7.62 -10.81
CA GLU A 59 3.82 8.94 -10.25
C GLU A 59 5.27 9.06 -9.77
N THR A 60 5.78 8.01 -9.12
CA THR A 60 7.17 7.96 -8.64
C THR A 60 8.16 7.91 -9.81
N GLU A 61 7.87 7.09 -10.83
CA GLU A 61 8.67 7.04 -12.06
C GLU A 61 8.74 8.42 -12.74
N LYS A 62 7.59 9.11 -12.81
CA LYS A 62 7.52 10.46 -13.37
C LYS A 62 8.32 11.45 -12.53
N ALA A 63 8.22 11.39 -11.20
CA ALA A 63 8.97 12.25 -10.30
C ALA A 63 10.49 12.09 -10.49
N LEU A 64 10.95 10.85 -10.72
CA LEU A 64 12.36 10.58 -11.01
C LEU A 64 12.80 11.19 -12.34
N VAL A 65 11.99 11.12 -13.37
CA VAL A 65 12.25 11.75 -14.68
C VAL A 65 12.30 13.26 -14.54
N ASP A 66 11.35 13.85 -13.81
CA ASP A 66 11.24 15.28 -13.60
C ASP A 66 12.25 15.81 -12.56
N ASN A 67 12.95 14.92 -11.88
CA ASN A 67 13.91 15.23 -10.82
C ASN A 67 13.30 16.07 -9.69
N ASP A 68 12.06 15.77 -9.35
CA ASP A 68 11.29 16.43 -8.29
C ASP A 68 11.55 15.74 -6.95
N GLU A 69 12.47 16.29 -6.17
CA GLU A 69 12.94 15.66 -4.94
C GLU A 69 11.82 15.37 -3.94
N VAL A 70 10.90 16.30 -3.72
CA VAL A 70 9.78 16.12 -2.78
C VAL A 70 8.89 14.96 -3.23
N GLU A 71 8.50 14.96 -4.50
CA GLU A 71 7.65 13.93 -5.07
C GLU A 71 8.35 12.57 -5.15
N ILE A 72 9.67 12.54 -5.28
CA ILE A 72 10.44 11.29 -5.26
C ILE A 72 10.31 10.61 -3.89
N TYR A 73 10.61 11.32 -2.80
CA TYR A 73 10.56 10.75 -1.45
C TYR A 73 9.14 10.38 -1.03
N ASP A 74 8.19 11.26 -1.31
CA ASP A 74 6.77 10.99 -1.04
C ASP A 74 6.28 9.79 -1.84
N GLY A 75 6.60 9.75 -3.12
CA GLY A 75 6.24 8.67 -4.03
C GLY A 75 6.78 7.31 -3.58
N TYR A 76 8.05 7.22 -3.18
CA TYR A 76 8.61 5.97 -2.65
C TYR A 76 7.84 5.47 -1.43
N CYS A 77 7.47 6.38 -0.52
CA CYS A 77 6.69 6.01 0.65
C CYS A 77 5.33 5.46 0.27
N ASP A 78 4.65 6.09 -0.68
CA ASP A 78 3.34 5.64 -1.16
C ASP A 78 3.44 4.31 -1.90
N VAL A 79 4.49 4.08 -2.68
CA VAL A 79 4.75 2.78 -3.31
C VAL A 79 4.94 1.69 -2.27
N PHE A 80 5.77 1.92 -1.24
CA PHE A 80 5.97 0.95 -0.16
C PHE A 80 4.71 0.70 0.65
N TYR A 81 3.89 1.74 0.83
CA TYR A 81 2.62 1.63 1.54
C TYR A 81 1.61 0.75 0.80
N THR A 82 1.58 0.82 -0.51
CA THR A 82 0.55 0.17 -1.34
C THR A 82 0.97 -1.20 -1.89
N PHE A 83 2.23 -1.35 -2.30
CA PHE A 83 2.67 -2.55 -3.03
C PHE A 83 2.64 -3.82 -2.18
N LYS A 84 3.20 -3.78 -0.98
CA LYS A 84 3.24 -4.97 -0.13
C LYS A 84 1.85 -5.41 0.31
N TYR A 85 0.95 -4.46 0.52
CA TYR A 85 -0.45 -4.79 0.80
C TYR A 85 -1.11 -5.46 -0.41
N PHE A 86 -0.88 -4.94 -1.60
CA PHE A 86 -1.30 -5.60 -2.84
C PHE A 86 -0.76 -7.03 -2.93
N GLN A 87 0.52 -7.21 -2.68
CA GLN A 87 1.15 -8.53 -2.71
C GLN A 87 0.48 -9.50 -1.72
N SER A 88 0.15 -9.03 -0.52
CA SER A 88 -0.55 -9.83 0.48
C SER A 88 -1.94 -10.27 0.02
N LEU A 89 -2.69 -9.37 -0.64
CA LEU A 89 -3.99 -9.71 -1.23
C LEU A 89 -3.85 -10.76 -2.33
N LEU A 90 -2.85 -10.60 -3.19
CA LEU A 90 -2.59 -11.51 -4.30
C LEU A 90 -2.20 -12.90 -3.81
N VAL A 91 -1.31 -12.96 -2.82
CA VAL A 91 -0.89 -14.23 -2.19
C VAL A 91 -2.08 -14.93 -1.55
N TYR A 92 -2.95 -14.19 -0.85
CA TYR A 92 -4.18 -14.77 -0.31
C TYR A 92 -5.05 -15.36 -1.42
N CYS A 93 -5.30 -14.60 -2.48
CA CYS A 93 -6.12 -15.05 -3.60
C CYS A 93 -5.58 -16.34 -4.21
N TYR A 94 -4.30 -16.36 -4.53
CA TYR A 94 -3.66 -17.55 -5.15
C TYR A 94 -3.65 -18.76 -4.22
N GLY A 95 -3.52 -18.56 -2.92
CA GLY A 95 -3.43 -19.65 -1.96
C GLY A 95 -4.77 -20.17 -1.46
N LYS A 96 -5.85 -19.39 -1.55
CA LYS A 96 -7.11 -19.68 -0.88
C LYS A 96 -8.33 -19.71 -1.78
N ARG A 97 -8.22 -19.25 -3.03
CA ARG A 97 -9.37 -19.20 -3.95
C ARG A 97 -9.18 -20.18 -5.09
N ASP A 98 -10.30 -20.50 -5.78
CA ASP A 98 -10.31 -21.45 -6.87
C ASP A 98 -9.62 -20.91 -8.13
N LYS A 99 -9.38 -21.83 -9.06
CA LYS A 99 -8.69 -21.50 -10.31
C LYS A 99 -9.44 -20.45 -11.13
N GLU A 100 -10.77 -20.51 -11.15
CA GLU A 100 -11.59 -19.55 -11.91
C GLU A 100 -11.41 -18.15 -11.38
N THR A 101 -11.39 -17.96 -10.05
CA THR A 101 -11.16 -16.67 -9.41
C THR A 101 -9.74 -16.16 -9.69
N VAL A 102 -8.75 -17.03 -9.58
CA VAL A 102 -7.35 -16.70 -9.88
C VAL A 102 -7.18 -16.29 -11.33
N ASP A 103 -7.77 -17.04 -12.27
CA ASP A 103 -7.69 -16.74 -13.69
C ASP A 103 -8.37 -15.39 -14.01
N GLU A 104 -9.46 -15.06 -13.35
CA GLU A 104 -10.14 -13.76 -13.50
C GLU A 104 -9.21 -12.61 -13.05
N VAL A 105 -8.59 -12.75 -11.88
CA VAL A 105 -7.60 -11.76 -11.40
C VAL A 105 -6.48 -11.61 -12.42
N ASP A 106 -5.88 -12.71 -12.87
CA ASP A 106 -4.76 -12.67 -13.82
C ASP A 106 -5.14 -12.05 -15.16
N SER A 107 -6.42 -12.10 -15.55
CA SER A 107 -6.90 -11.47 -16.78
C SER A 107 -7.04 -9.95 -16.64
N LEU A 108 -7.15 -9.43 -15.41
CA LEU A 108 -7.42 -8.02 -15.11
C LEU A 108 -6.21 -7.23 -14.67
N ILE A 109 -5.13 -7.90 -14.28
CA ILE A 109 -3.91 -7.27 -13.79
C ILE A 109 -2.66 -7.82 -14.47
N ASP A 110 -1.59 -7.04 -14.49
CA ASP A 110 -0.27 -7.50 -14.89
C ASP A 110 0.66 -7.46 -13.68
N ALA A 111 0.59 -8.51 -12.86
CA ALA A 111 1.36 -8.61 -11.62
C ALA A 111 2.87 -8.70 -11.88
N VAL A 112 3.28 -9.32 -12.99
CA VAL A 112 4.69 -9.47 -13.36
C VAL A 112 5.30 -8.12 -13.71
N ASP A 113 4.63 -7.33 -14.55
CA ASP A 113 5.08 -5.98 -14.91
C ASP A 113 5.15 -5.08 -13.67
N LEU A 114 4.11 -5.10 -12.83
CA LEU A 114 4.07 -4.31 -11.60
C LEU A 114 5.24 -4.66 -10.68
N GLY A 115 5.50 -5.95 -10.48
CA GLY A 115 6.62 -6.44 -9.66
C GLY A 115 7.97 -6.02 -10.21
N ASN A 116 8.16 -6.08 -11.53
CA ASN A 116 9.40 -5.66 -12.18
C ASN A 116 9.63 -4.15 -12.00
N ARG A 117 8.60 -3.34 -12.14
CA ARG A 117 8.68 -1.88 -11.95
C ARG A 117 8.95 -1.54 -10.49
N TYR A 118 8.33 -2.26 -9.56
CA TYR A 118 8.61 -2.11 -8.13
C TYR A 118 10.08 -2.41 -7.82
N VAL A 119 10.62 -3.52 -8.31
CA VAL A 119 12.02 -3.90 -8.10
C VAL A 119 12.96 -2.86 -8.70
N ALA A 120 12.66 -2.33 -9.88
CA ALA A 120 13.45 -1.28 -10.50
C ALA A 120 13.51 -0.02 -9.62
N LEU A 121 12.38 0.39 -9.03
CA LEU A 121 12.34 1.50 -8.07
C LEU A 121 13.14 1.18 -6.80
N LEU A 122 12.99 -0.03 -6.28
CA LEU A 122 13.69 -0.47 -5.07
C LEU A 122 15.20 -0.42 -5.25
N LEU A 123 15.71 -0.82 -6.41
CA LEU A 123 17.14 -0.76 -6.72
C LEU A 123 17.67 0.68 -6.77
N LYS A 124 16.85 1.63 -7.19
CA LYS A 124 17.23 3.05 -7.24
C LYS A 124 17.27 3.73 -5.87
N THR A 125 16.78 3.09 -4.82
CA THR A 125 16.84 3.66 -3.46
C THR A 125 18.26 3.89 -2.97
N VAL A 126 19.27 3.24 -3.59
CA VAL A 126 20.68 3.48 -3.29
C VAL A 126 21.12 4.93 -3.61
N GLU A 127 20.37 5.62 -4.46
CA GLU A 127 20.63 7.02 -4.84
C GLU A 127 19.95 8.02 -3.89
N LEU A 128 19.13 7.53 -2.95
CA LEU A 128 18.36 8.36 -2.03
C LEU A 128 19.09 8.55 -0.71
N ASP A 129 18.77 9.66 -0.03
CA ASP A 129 19.13 9.85 1.37
C ASP A 129 18.10 9.10 2.24
N LEU A 130 18.53 7.99 2.84
CA LEU A 130 17.62 7.12 3.58
C LEU A 130 17.10 7.76 4.87
N SER A 131 17.82 8.72 5.45
CA SER A 131 17.35 9.46 6.62
C SER A 131 16.18 10.38 6.24
N ILE A 132 16.24 11.00 5.07
CA ILE A 132 15.13 11.80 4.52
C ILE A 132 13.95 10.90 4.18
N LEU A 133 14.19 9.77 3.55
CA LEU A 133 13.14 8.80 3.22
C LEU A 133 12.41 8.32 4.48
N ASP A 134 13.14 8.07 5.55
CA ASP A 134 12.57 7.66 6.84
C ASP A 134 11.69 8.75 7.46
N GLU A 135 12.10 10.01 7.37
CA GLU A 135 11.26 11.14 7.82
C GLU A 135 9.97 11.26 7.01
N TYR A 136 10.05 11.10 5.69
CA TYR A 136 8.86 11.09 4.83
C TYR A 136 7.93 9.92 5.18
N ALA A 137 8.50 8.75 5.45
CA ALA A 137 7.72 7.58 5.86
C ALA A 137 6.91 7.87 7.12
N ASP A 138 7.50 8.50 8.12
CA ASP A 138 6.79 8.88 9.35
C ASP A 138 5.64 9.85 9.07
N ARG A 139 5.85 10.81 8.18
CA ARG A 139 4.80 11.76 7.77
C ARG A 139 3.66 11.07 7.02
N VAL A 140 3.99 10.17 6.10
CA VAL A 140 2.97 9.42 5.34
C VAL A 140 2.13 8.56 6.29
N ILE A 141 2.77 7.88 7.25
CA ILE A 141 2.07 7.08 8.26
C ILE A 141 1.13 7.96 9.07
N GLU A 142 1.62 9.09 9.58
CA GLU A 142 0.83 10.02 10.36
C GLU A 142 -0.35 10.58 9.55
N ASN A 143 -0.09 11.03 8.33
CA ASN A 143 -1.13 11.59 7.45
C ASN A 143 -2.23 10.56 7.14
N ASN A 144 -1.85 9.32 6.86
CA ASN A 144 -2.84 8.28 6.58
C ASN A 144 -3.67 7.93 7.82
N MET A 145 -3.05 7.87 8.99
CA MET A 145 -3.78 7.58 10.23
C MET A 145 -4.69 8.76 10.64
N GLN A 146 -4.31 9.99 10.33
CA GLN A 146 -5.15 11.18 10.57
C GLN A 146 -6.45 11.17 9.77
N LYS A 147 -6.52 10.41 8.68
CA LYS A 147 -7.77 10.25 7.94
C LYS A 147 -8.88 9.65 8.79
N PHE A 148 -8.51 8.83 9.77
CA PHE A 148 -9.45 8.23 10.73
C PHE A 148 -9.69 9.10 11.96
N THR A 149 -8.83 10.08 12.21
CA THR A 149 -8.89 10.95 13.38
C THR A 149 -9.27 12.39 13.04
N THR A 150 -9.76 12.64 11.84
CA THR A 150 -10.15 13.97 11.37
C THR A 150 -11.25 14.58 12.27
N SER A 151 -12.01 13.74 12.94
CA SER A 151 -12.71 14.12 14.15
C SER A 151 -12.40 13.05 15.19
N LEU A 152 -11.50 13.35 16.11
CA LEU A 152 -11.12 12.43 17.18
C LEU A 152 -12.35 11.99 18.00
N GLU A 153 -13.32 12.90 18.17
CA GLU A 153 -14.58 12.61 18.84
C GLU A 153 -15.40 11.58 18.06
N GLU A 154 -15.46 11.71 16.74
CA GLU A 154 -16.15 10.76 15.87
C GLU A 154 -15.45 9.41 15.87
N PHE A 155 -14.11 9.40 15.78
CA PHE A 155 -13.34 8.18 15.86
C PHE A 155 -13.52 7.45 17.20
N LYS A 156 -13.60 8.18 18.28
CA LYS A 156 -13.88 7.61 19.61
C LYS A 156 -15.28 7.02 19.73
N THR A 157 -16.24 7.52 18.97
CA THR A 157 -17.60 6.95 18.96
C THR A 157 -17.69 5.67 18.14
N TRP A 158 -16.68 5.36 17.32
CA TRP A 158 -16.60 4.09 16.60
C TRP A 158 -16.10 2.93 17.47
N GLU A 159 -15.97 3.17 18.78
CA GLU A 159 -15.50 2.14 19.68
C GLU A 159 -16.25 0.83 19.47
N SER A 160 -15.47 -0.19 19.17
CA SER A 160 -15.78 -1.60 19.15
C SER A 160 -16.75 -2.11 18.09
N ASP A 161 -17.73 -1.34 17.63
CA ASP A 161 -18.80 -1.86 16.76
C ASP A 161 -18.82 -1.26 15.35
N TYR A 162 -18.10 -0.17 15.12
CA TYR A 162 -18.08 0.51 13.84
C TYR A 162 -16.67 0.60 13.26
N ILE A 163 -16.48 -0.05 12.14
CA ILE A 163 -15.25 0.07 11.34
C ILE A 163 -15.57 0.97 10.15
N PRO A 164 -14.97 2.17 10.07
CA PRO A 164 -15.24 3.07 8.95
C PRO A 164 -14.79 2.42 7.64
N THR A 165 -15.60 2.58 6.61
CA THR A 165 -15.26 2.12 5.27
C THR A 165 -14.46 3.18 4.53
N SER A 166 -13.71 2.78 3.52
CA SER A 166 -12.97 3.72 2.68
C SER A 166 -13.86 4.79 2.04
N LYS A 167 -15.13 4.48 1.82
CA LYS A 167 -16.11 5.40 1.26
C LYS A 167 -16.37 6.60 2.18
N GLU A 168 -16.28 6.44 3.49
CA GLU A 168 -16.49 7.51 4.47
C GLU A 168 -15.31 8.45 4.56
N TYR A 169 -14.17 8.00 4.03
CA TYR A 169 -12.94 8.79 3.94
C TYR A 169 -12.65 9.21 2.51
N ASP A 170 -13.60 8.99 1.61
CA ASP A 170 -13.46 9.36 0.20
C ASP A 170 -13.17 10.87 0.08
N GLY A 171 -12.16 11.20 -0.72
CA GLY A 171 -11.64 12.55 -0.84
C GLY A 171 -10.55 12.90 0.17
N LYS A 172 -10.26 12.03 1.15
CA LYS A 172 -9.14 12.17 2.09
C LYS A 172 -8.03 11.16 1.82
N LEU A 173 -8.36 10.17 1.04
CA LEU A 173 -7.41 9.15 0.58
C LEU A 173 -6.67 9.65 -0.69
#